data_b8871c2584aaba9632071caadd6928fa
#
_entry.id   b8871c2584aaba9632071caadd6928fa
#
_cell.length_a   1.000
_cell.length_b   1.000
_cell.length_c   1.000
_cell.angle_alpha   90.00
_cell.angle_beta   90.00
_cell.angle_gamma   90.00
#
_symmetry.space_group_name_H-M   'P 1'
#
loop_
_entity.id
_entity.type
_entity.pdbx_description
1 polymer ?
#
loop_
_entity_poly.entity_id
_entity_poly.type
_entity_poly.pdbx_seq_one_letter_code
_entity_poly.pdbx_strand_id
1 'polypeptide(L)'
;MRTEKLIINGYGSSNGGEFYKVQLNGKGTVNGNIDCDDFECNGSGNVNGDLKSERTRISGSGKVDGKVSTEDMRIDGKATITRDVSASNMKISGKGTIGGTLTGEELKIRGQATIDGNCEVDVFSSQGQFTIGGLLSADEIDIDIHGTCRAKEIGGQTIKARQRLSVFSRLFKTMFGSQLEAELLEGDNIDIDHVQIGTVRGNNVTVGPNCEIGIIEYTGVLHVDKNAKVKEIQQV
;
A
#
# COMPACT_ATOMS: atom_id res chain seq x y z
N MET A 1 -26.67 -15.64 13.22
CA MET A 1 -26.51 -14.24 13.65
C MET A 1 -25.56 -14.26 14.84
N ARG A 2 -24.38 -13.63 14.74
CA ARG A 2 -23.44 -13.57 15.87
C ARG A 2 -24.01 -12.67 16.96
N THR A 3 -23.98 -13.10 18.20
CA THR A 3 -24.59 -12.37 19.33
C THR A 3 -23.59 -11.97 20.39
N GLU A 4 -22.41 -12.57 20.39
CA GLU A 4 -21.38 -12.34 21.39
C GLU A 4 -20.50 -11.13 21.06
N LYS A 5 -20.03 -10.46 22.10
CA LYS A 5 -19.16 -9.30 22.03
C LYS A 5 -17.96 -9.52 22.93
N LEU A 6 -16.75 -9.32 22.39
CA LEU A 6 -15.51 -9.34 23.15
C LEU A 6 -15.00 -7.92 23.34
N ILE A 7 -14.87 -7.45 24.59
CA ILE A 7 -14.29 -6.14 24.94
C ILE A 7 -13.20 -6.31 25.96
N ILE A 8 -11.99 -5.80 25.68
CA ILE A 8 -10.87 -5.72 26.61
C ILE A 8 -10.54 -4.25 26.83
N ASN A 9 -10.91 -3.69 28.00
CA ASN A 9 -10.66 -2.29 28.37
C ASN A 9 -9.36 -2.06 29.15
N GLY A 10 -8.80 -3.08 29.78
CA GLY A 10 -7.58 -3.02 30.55
C GLY A 10 -6.53 -4.01 30.01
N TYR A 11 -5.88 -4.72 30.92
CA TYR A 11 -5.02 -5.85 30.60
C TYR A 11 -5.85 -7.12 30.59
N GLY A 12 -5.79 -7.89 29.52
CA GLY A 12 -6.54 -9.14 29.47
C GLY A 12 -6.20 -10.00 28.26
N SER A 13 -6.62 -11.25 28.37
CA SER A 13 -6.56 -12.20 27.27
C SER A 13 -7.90 -12.92 27.12
N SER A 14 -8.20 -13.33 25.91
CA SER A 14 -9.37 -14.14 25.56
C SER A 14 -8.97 -15.19 24.55
N ASN A 15 -9.78 -16.21 24.40
CA ASN A 15 -9.68 -17.12 23.28
C ASN A 15 -10.33 -16.47 22.04
N GLY A 16 -9.95 -16.95 20.86
CA GLY A 16 -10.63 -16.64 19.61
C GLY A 16 -12.05 -17.18 19.59
N GLY A 17 -12.78 -16.91 18.54
CA GLY A 17 -14.16 -17.35 18.37
C GLY A 17 -14.94 -16.47 17.39
N GLU A 18 -16.27 -16.63 17.43
CA GLU A 18 -17.20 -15.89 16.60
C GLU A 18 -17.88 -14.79 17.42
N PHE A 19 -17.78 -13.54 16.94
CA PHE A 19 -18.31 -12.38 17.63
C PHE A 19 -19.04 -11.46 16.64
N TYR A 20 -20.04 -10.71 17.08
CA TYR A 20 -20.50 -9.60 16.26
C TYR A 20 -19.54 -8.39 16.37
N LYS A 21 -18.86 -8.23 17.52
CA LYS A 21 -17.88 -7.16 17.73
C LYS A 21 -16.72 -7.58 18.62
N VAL A 22 -15.50 -7.26 18.20
CA VAL A 22 -14.28 -7.35 19.03
C VAL A 22 -13.70 -5.97 19.23
N GLN A 23 -13.45 -5.56 20.48
CA GLN A 23 -12.92 -4.24 20.81
C GLN A 23 -11.77 -4.34 21.82
N LEU A 24 -10.56 -3.92 21.40
CA LEU A 24 -9.36 -3.91 22.20
C LEU A 24 -8.98 -2.46 22.53
N ASN A 25 -9.47 -1.94 23.67
CA ASN A 25 -9.20 -0.55 24.09
C ASN A 25 -7.98 -0.42 24.99
N GLY A 26 -7.58 -1.49 25.70
CA GLY A 26 -6.39 -1.56 26.55
C GLY A 26 -5.27 -2.35 25.91
N LYS A 27 -4.56 -3.17 26.70
CA LYS A 27 -3.59 -4.15 26.20
C LYS A 27 -4.25 -5.53 26.20
N GLY A 28 -4.76 -5.92 25.03
CA GLY A 28 -5.51 -7.14 24.84
C GLY A 28 -4.77 -8.17 23.99
N THR A 29 -4.88 -9.44 24.36
CA THR A 29 -4.42 -10.57 23.56
C THR A 29 -5.58 -11.51 23.28
N VAL A 30 -5.77 -11.87 22.03
CA VAL A 30 -6.75 -12.92 21.65
C VAL A 30 -5.96 -14.10 21.09
N ASN A 31 -6.14 -15.26 21.74
CA ASN A 31 -5.45 -16.49 21.34
C ASN A 31 -6.39 -17.35 20.48
N GLY A 32 -6.07 -17.46 19.20
CA GLY A 32 -6.81 -18.18 18.18
C GLY A 32 -7.48 -17.25 17.18
N ASN A 33 -8.17 -17.85 16.22
CA ASN A 33 -8.80 -17.14 15.13
C ASN A 33 -10.01 -16.33 15.60
N ILE A 34 -10.23 -15.20 14.98
CA ILE A 34 -11.40 -14.34 15.18
C ILE A 34 -12.23 -14.32 13.91
N ASP A 35 -13.52 -14.52 14.03
CA ASP A 35 -14.51 -14.27 12.98
C ASP A 35 -15.56 -13.32 13.56
N CYS A 36 -15.62 -12.06 13.04
CA CYS A 36 -16.50 -11.05 13.60
C CYS A 36 -17.07 -10.11 12.53
N ASP A 37 -18.09 -9.31 12.87
CA ASP A 37 -18.57 -8.27 11.97
C ASP A 37 -17.67 -7.03 12.09
N ASP A 38 -17.36 -6.59 13.33
CA ASP A 38 -16.51 -5.44 13.60
C ASP A 38 -15.30 -5.80 14.47
N PHE A 39 -14.09 -5.48 14.00
CA PHE A 39 -12.86 -5.53 14.78
C PHE A 39 -12.29 -4.13 15.01
N GLU A 40 -12.14 -3.70 16.24
CA GLU A 40 -11.55 -2.41 16.62
C GLU A 40 -10.37 -2.60 17.57
N CYS A 41 -9.21 -2.07 17.20
CA CYS A 41 -8.04 -1.97 18.08
C CYS A 41 -7.70 -0.49 18.31
N ASN A 42 -8.13 0.04 19.47
CA ASN A 42 -7.87 1.41 19.88
C ASN A 42 -6.63 1.51 20.81
N GLY A 43 -6.31 0.44 21.52
CA GLY A 43 -5.16 0.32 22.40
C GLY A 43 -3.98 -0.44 21.77
N SER A 44 -3.43 -1.39 22.51
CA SER A 44 -2.40 -2.32 22.06
C SER A 44 -3.00 -3.72 21.97
N GLY A 45 -3.32 -4.17 20.76
CA GLY A 45 -3.97 -5.45 20.51
C GLY A 45 -3.03 -6.47 19.85
N ASN A 46 -3.12 -7.72 20.30
CA ASN A 46 -2.43 -8.85 19.68
C ASN A 46 -3.44 -9.96 19.39
N VAL A 47 -3.51 -10.41 18.14
CA VAL A 47 -4.30 -11.58 17.73
C VAL A 47 -3.33 -12.67 17.30
N ASN A 48 -3.30 -13.77 18.05
CA ASN A 48 -2.48 -14.94 17.78
C ASN A 48 -3.28 -15.95 16.94
N GLY A 49 -3.58 -15.59 15.70
CA GLY A 49 -4.40 -16.34 14.77
C GLY A 49 -4.87 -15.48 13.61
N ASP A 50 -5.72 -16.02 12.77
CA ASP A 50 -6.32 -15.33 11.63
C ASP A 50 -7.46 -14.41 12.09
N LEU A 51 -7.64 -13.29 11.39
CA LEU A 51 -8.74 -12.36 11.60
C LEU A 51 -9.61 -12.30 10.34
N LYS A 52 -10.88 -12.68 10.51
CA LYS A 52 -11.92 -12.47 9.51
C LYS A 52 -12.95 -11.49 10.05
N SER A 53 -13.29 -10.46 9.28
CA SER A 53 -14.28 -9.46 9.68
C SER A 53 -14.95 -8.83 8.46
N GLU A 54 -16.07 -8.13 8.68
CA GLU A 54 -16.58 -7.19 7.68
C GLU A 54 -15.74 -5.89 7.73
N ARG A 55 -15.56 -5.37 8.94
CA ARG A 55 -14.80 -4.13 9.16
C ARG A 55 -13.68 -4.31 10.17
N THR A 56 -12.49 -3.87 9.80
CA THR A 56 -11.32 -3.84 10.69
C THR A 56 -10.81 -2.41 10.84
N ARG A 57 -10.72 -1.90 12.07
CA ARG A 57 -10.13 -0.61 12.38
C ARG A 57 -9.02 -0.72 13.41
N ILE A 58 -7.84 -0.20 13.07
CA ILE A 58 -6.67 -0.14 13.96
C ILE A 58 -6.25 1.31 14.12
N SER A 59 -6.67 1.92 15.24
CA SER A 59 -6.31 3.30 15.60
C SER A 59 -5.13 3.36 16.56
N GLY A 60 -4.91 2.32 17.35
CA GLY A 60 -3.77 2.15 18.24
C GLY A 60 -2.62 1.36 17.60
N SER A 61 -2.10 0.37 18.32
CA SER A 61 -1.07 -0.57 17.85
C SER A 61 -1.63 -1.98 17.79
N GLY A 62 -1.84 -2.52 16.60
CA GLY A 62 -2.36 -3.87 16.39
C GLY A 62 -1.33 -4.80 15.77
N LYS A 63 -1.25 -6.02 16.28
CA LYS A 63 -0.54 -7.12 15.64
C LYS A 63 -1.51 -8.27 15.38
N VAL A 64 -1.51 -8.80 14.16
CA VAL A 64 -2.20 -10.04 13.80
C VAL A 64 -1.14 -11.05 13.36
N ASP A 65 -1.01 -12.13 14.12
CA ASP A 65 -0.07 -13.21 13.81
C ASP A 65 -0.76 -14.29 12.97
N GLY A 66 -1.23 -13.88 11.81
CA GLY A 66 -2.02 -14.68 10.88
C GLY A 66 -2.40 -13.88 9.65
N LYS A 67 -3.39 -14.40 8.91
CA LYS A 67 -4.00 -13.73 7.76
C LYS A 67 -5.13 -12.80 8.22
N VAL A 68 -5.38 -11.76 7.41
CA VAL A 68 -6.55 -10.90 7.59
C VAL A 68 -7.42 -10.97 6.34
N SER A 69 -8.71 -11.23 6.54
CA SER A 69 -9.74 -11.18 5.49
C SER A 69 -10.86 -10.26 5.97
N THR A 70 -11.12 -9.18 5.23
CA THR A 70 -12.10 -8.15 5.61
C THR A 70 -12.67 -7.46 4.37
N GLU A 71 -13.85 -6.85 4.48
CA GLU A 71 -14.35 -5.98 3.42
C GLU A 71 -13.66 -4.61 3.49
N ASP A 72 -13.72 -3.97 4.66
CA ASP A 72 -13.15 -2.65 4.88
C ASP A 72 -12.05 -2.68 5.94
N MET A 73 -10.85 -2.22 5.60
CA MET A 73 -9.74 -2.08 6.54
C MET A 73 -9.23 -0.65 6.65
N ARG A 74 -9.10 -0.17 7.88
CA ARG A 74 -8.55 1.15 8.17
C ARG A 74 -7.45 1.09 9.21
N ILE A 75 -6.28 1.58 8.86
CA ILE A 75 -5.11 1.71 9.75
C ILE A 75 -4.81 3.19 9.92
N ASP A 76 -5.21 3.76 11.07
CA ASP A 76 -4.86 5.13 11.46
C ASP A 76 -3.62 5.15 12.38
N GLY A 77 -3.37 4.07 13.13
CA GLY A 77 -2.23 3.88 14.02
C GLY A 77 -1.12 3.02 13.39
N LYS A 78 -0.67 2.01 14.12
CA LYS A 78 0.32 1.04 13.66
C LYS A 78 -0.28 -0.36 13.57
N ALA A 79 -0.18 -0.99 12.42
CA ALA A 79 -0.57 -2.38 12.22
C ALA A 79 0.61 -3.22 11.72
N THR A 80 0.70 -4.45 12.25
CA THR A 80 1.60 -5.48 11.74
C THR A 80 0.80 -6.75 11.53
N ILE A 81 0.72 -7.22 10.30
CA ILE A 81 0.08 -8.47 9.92
C ILE A 81 1.17 -9.36 9.36
N THR A 82 1.35 -10.55 9.93
CA THR A 82 2.51 -11.39 9.60
C THR A 82 2.35 -12.18 8.31
N ARG A 83 1.13 -12.28 7.79
CA ARG A 83 0.80 -13.03 6.57
C ARG A 83 0.02 -12.15 5.58
N ASP A 84 -0.78 -12.79 4.74
CA ASP A 84 -1.53 -12.15 3.68
C ASP A 84 -2.70 -11.32 4.20
N VAL A 85 -3.07 -10.31 3.43
CA VAL A 85 -4.26 -9.49 3.64
C VAL A 85 -5.13 -9.57 2.39
N SER A 86 -6.42 -9.87 2.58
CA SER A 86 -7.45 -9.71 1.57
C SER A 86 -8.48 -8.70 2.09
N ALA A 87 -8.59 -7.55 1.41
CA ALA A 87 -9.49 -6.48 1.82
C ALA A 87 -10.06 -5.79 0.58
N SER A 88 -11.40 -5.76 0.41
CA SER A 88 -11.99 -5.03 -0.72
C SER A 88 -11.53 -3.58 -0.71
N ASN A 89 -11.63 -2.91 0.43
CA ASN A 89 -11.16 -1.53 0.58
C ASN A 89 -10.16 -1.41 1.72
N MET A 90 -8.98 -0.87 1.44
CA MET A 90 -7.96 -0.65 2.47
C MET A 90 -7.45 0.78 2.47
N LYS A 91 -7.40 1.40 3.65
CA LYS A 91 -6.81 2.72 3.86
C LYS A 91 -5.77 2.71 4.96
N ILE A 92 -4.56 3.15 4.62
CA ILE A 92 -3.43 3.30 5.55
C ILE A 92 -3.11 4.77 5.71
N SER A 93 -3.47 5.36 6.86
CA SER A 93 -3.11 6.74 7.22
C SER A 93 -1.92 6.78 8.19
N GLY A 94 -1.74 5.74 8.98
CA GLY A 94 -0.61 5.54 9.89
C GLY A 94 0.49 4.69 9.27
N LYS A 95 0.89 3.62 9.97
CA LYS A 95 1.92 2.68 9.52
C LYS A 95 1.35 1.26 9.41
N GLY A 96 1.35 0.69 8.20
CA GLY A 96 0.98 -0.69 7.92
C GLY A 96 2.20 -1.52 7.52
N THR A 97 2.32 -2.73 8.09
CA THR A 97 3.30 -3.74 7.66
C THR A 97 2.57 -5.05 7.41
N ILE A 98 2.71 -5.61 6.23
CA ILE A 98 2.10 -6.86 5.78
C ILE A 98 3.22 -7.79 5.33
N GLY A 99 3.38 -8.92 6.01
CA GLY A 99 4.45 -9.89 5.74
C GLY A 99 4.18 -10.83 4.57
N GLY A 100 3.04 -10.72 3.92
CA GLY A 100 2.65 -11.51 2.76
C GLY A 100 2.15 -10.64 1.61
N THR A 101 1.24 -11.18 0.82
CA THR A 101 0.58 -10.52 -0.31
C THR A 101 -0.66 -9.74 0.17
N LEU A 102 -0.93 -8.60 -0.46
CA LEU A 102 -2.16 -7.84 -0.31
C LEU A 102 -2.99 -7.98 -1.58
N THR A 103 -4.27 -8.36 -1.42
CA THR A 103 -5.24 -8.44 -2.52
C THR A 103 -6.50 -7.67 -2.16
N GLY A 104 -7.15 -7.03 -3.14
CA GLY A 104 -8.39 -6.29 -2.92
C GLY A 104 -8.85 -5.50 -4.13
N GLU A 105 -9.79 -4.57 -3.92
CA GLU A 105 -10.31 -3.68 -4.95
C GLU A 105 -9.60 -2.32 -4.89
N GLU A 106 -9.53 -1.70 -3.71
CA GLU A 106 -8.93 -0.37 -3.56
C GLU A 106 -7.92 -0.31 -2.40
N LEU A 107 -6.70 0.19 -2.68
CA LEU A 107 -5.71 0.54 -1.66
C LEU A 107 -5.38 2.02 -1.69
N LYS A 108 -5.60 2.70 -0.56
CA LYS A 108 -5.22 4.11 -0.35
C LYS A 108 -4.15 4.25 0.73
N ILE A 109 -2.98 4.79 0.37
CA ILE A 109 -1.87 5.04 1.31
C ILE A 109 -1.69 6.54 1.48
N ARG A 110 -1.80 7.04 2.73
CA ARG A 110 -1.45 8.41 3.09
C ARG A 110 -0.32 8.49 4.11
N GLY A 111 -0.03 7.39 4.77
CA GLY A 111 1.05 7.23 5.73
C GLY A 111 2.22 6.43 5.17
N GLN A 112 2.56 5.34 5.84
CA GLN A 112 3.63 4.43 5.43
C GLN A 112 3.11 2.99 5.31
N ALA A 113 3.37 2.34 4.19
CA ALA A 113 3.05 0.94 3.96
C ALA A 113 4.29 0.12 3.61
N THR A 114 4.39 -1.08 4.17
CA THR A 114 5.36 -2.09 3.76
C THR A 114 4.59 -3.38 3.49
N ILE A 115 4.75 -3.93 2.30
CA ILE A 115 4.15 -5.19 1.85
C ILE A 115 5.31 -6.03 1.35
N ASP A 116 5.62 -7.13 2.05
CA ASP A 116 6.79 -7.94 1.71
C ASP A 116 6.58 -8.77 0.43
N GLY A 117 5.33 -9.15 0.13
CA GLY A 117 4.92 -9.84 -1.09
C GLY A 117 4.44 -8.89 -2.19
N ASN A 118 3.47 -9.39 -2.98
CA ASN A 118 2.81 -8.61 -4.02
C ASN A 118 1.70 -7.72 -3.46
N CYS A 119 1.30 -6.72 -4.24
CA CYS A 119 0.10 -5.92 -4.05
C CYS A 119 -0.74 -6.00 -5.33
N GLU A 120 -1.90 -6.61 -5.26
CA GLU A 120 -2.79 -6.87 -6.38
C GLU A 120 -4.16 -6.28 -6.08
N VAL A 121 -4.50 -5.14 -6.70
CA VAL A 121 -5.74 -4.40 -6.47
C VAL A 121 -6.26 -3.83 -7.80
N ASP A 122 -7.52 -3.38 -7.84
CA ASP A 122 -8.03 -2.73 -9.06
C ASP A 122 -7.57 -1.26 -9.11
N VAL A 123 -7.56 -0.59 -7.95
CA VAL A 123 -7.15 0.82 -7.84
C VAL A 123 -6.12 1.00 -6.72
N PHE A 124 -4.96 1.52 -7.10
CA PHE A 124 -3.89 1.88 -6.15
C PHE A 124 -3.70 3.40 -6.11
N SER A 125 -3.80 4.00 -4.94
CA SER A 125 -3.48 5.41 -4.76
C SER A 125 -2.56 5.67 -3.56
N SER A 126 -1.51 6.45 -3.77
CA SER A 126 -0.55 6.79 -2.70
C SER A 126 -0.24 8.28 -2.66
N GLN A 127 -0.36 8.84 -1.47
CA GLN A 127 0.13 10.18 -1.09
C GLN A 127 1.11 10.08 0.09
N GLY A 128 1.73 8.92 0.25
CA GLY A 128 2.65 8.58 1.33
C GLY A 128 3.83 7.78 0.83
N GLN A 129 4.48 7.07 1.73
CA GLN A 129 5.61 6.21 1.42
C GLN A 129 5.17 4.75 1.35
N PHE A 130 5.72 3.99 0.41
CA PHE A 130 5.50 2.56 0.38
C PHE A 130 6.73 1.78 -0.06
N THR A 131 6.79 0.53 0.38
CA THR A 131 7.72 -0.48 -0.12
C THR A 131 6.93 -1.75 -0.38
N ILE A 132 6.97 -2.23 -1.62
CA ILE A 132 6.36 -3.49 -2.05
C ILE A 132 7.51 -4.38 -2.55
N GLY A 133 7.68 -5.54 -1.88
CA GLY A 133 8.79 -6.45 -2.17
C GLY A 133 8.69 -7.17 -3.50
N GLY A 134 7.46 -7.30 -4.02
CA GLY A 134 7.14 -7.94 -5.29
C GLY A 134 6.51 -6.99 -6.30
N LEU A 135 5.52 -7.51 -7.03
CA LEU A 135 4.75 -6.80 -8.03
C LEU A 135 3.68 -5.91 -7.36
N LEU A 136 3.58 -4.66 -7.80
CA LEU A 136 2.39 -3.84 -7.68
C LEU A 136 1.59 -3.97 -8.97
N SER A 137 0.42 -4.58 -8.91
CA SER A 137 -0.51 -4.72 -10.04
C SER A 137 -1.83 -4.03 -9.73
N ALA A 138 -2.25 -3.12 -10.62
CA ALA A 138 -3.57 -2.50 -10.55
C ALA A 138 -3.99 -1.95 -11.93
N ASP A 139 -5.30 -1.87 -12.21
CA ASP A 139 -5.77 -1.24 -13.44
C ASP A 139 -5.42 0.25 -13.44
N GLU A 140 -5.65 0.93 -12.31
CA GLU A 140 -5.32 2.35 -12.13
C GLU A 140 -4.31 2.53 -10.98
N ILE A 141 -3.17 3.16 -11.30
CA ILE A 141 -2.12 3.50 -10.32
C ILE A 141 -1.91 5.01 -10.33
N ASP A 142 -2.18 5.68 -9.19
CA ASP A 142 -1.91 7.12 -8.98
C ASP A 142 -0.99 7.30 -7.77
N ILE A 143 0.25 7.71 -8.03
CA ILE A 143 1.29 7.90 -7.01
C ILE A 143 1.68 9.38 -6.98
N ASP A 144 1.31 10.06 -5.89
CA ASP A 144 1.86 11.35 -5.52
C ASP A 144 3.13 11.10 -4.69
N ILE A 145 4.30 11.33 -5.29
CA ILE A 145 5.59 10.91 -4.73
C ILE A 145 5.97 11.80 -3.54
N HIS A 146 5.85 11.25 -2.33
CA HIS A 146 6.28 11.87 -1.08
C HIS A 146 7.30 10.96 -0.37
N GLY A 147 8.59 11.28 -0.48
CA GLY A 147 9.67 10.43 0.02
C GLY A 147 9.98 9.26 -0.92
N THR A 148 10.54 8.18 -0.39
CA THR A 148 10.89 7.01 -1.21
C THR A 148 9.71 6.07 -1.35
N CYS A 149 9.29 5.83 -2.59
CA CYS A 149 8.32 4.82 -2.98
C CYS A 149 9.05 3.72 -3.74
N ARG A 150 8.83 2.47 -3.40
CA ARG A 150 9.52 1.36 -4.04
C ARG A 150 8.59 0.18 -4.30
N ALA A 151 8.67 -0.38 -5.49
CA ALA A 151 8.17 -1.71 -5.82
C ALA A 151 9.20 -2.41 -6.69
N LYS A 152 9.25 -3.76 -6.64
CA LYS A 152 10.14 -4.48 -7.54
C LYS A 152 9.70 -4.29 -8.98
N GLU A 153 8.41 -4.53 -9.24
CA GLU A 153 7.77 -4.38 -10.54
C GLU A 153 6.45 -3.63 -10.38
N ILE A 154 6.05 -2.87 -11.38
CA ILE A 154 4.79 -2.12 -11.41
C ILE A 154 4.10 -2.43 -12.74
N GLY A 155 2.88 -2.94 -12.68
CA GLY A 155 2.06 -3.26 -13.84
C GLY A 155 0.65 -2.68 -13.73
N GLY A 156 0.13 -2.11 -14.82
CA GLY A 156 -1.23 -1.57 -14.84
C GLY A 156 -1.65 -1.01 -16.19
N GLN A 157 -2.94 -0.71 -16.36
CA GLN A 157 -3.42 -0.09 -17.60
C GLN A 157 -3.05 1.40 -17.63
N THR A 158 -3.30 2.11 -16.54
CA THR A 158 -2.97 3.53 -16.42
C THR A 158 -2.11 3.76 -15.20
N ILE A 159 -0.89 4.26 -15.43
CA ILE A 159 0.09 4.52 -14.38
C ILE A 159 0.45 6.00 -14.38
N LYS A 160 0.15 6.68 -13.28
CA LYS A 160 0.56 8.07 -13.01
C LYS A 160 1.42 8.10 -11.76
N ALA A 161 2.67 8.53 -11.89
CA ALA A 161 3.57 8.73 -10.75
C ALA A 161 4.25 10.08 -10.90
N ARG A 162 3.88 11.03 -10.05
CA ARG A 162 4.36 12.41 -10.13
C ARG A 162 4.66 12.99 -8.76
N GLN A 163 5.66 13.85 -8.70
CA GLN A 163 5.92 14.65 -7.51
C GLN A 163 5.07 15.93 -7.55
N ARG A 164 4.02 15.99 -6.72
CA ARG A 164 3.22 17.21 -6.54
C ARG A 164 3.87 18.10 -5.49
N LEU A 165 4.64 19.10 -5.92
CA LEU A 165 5.23 20.08 -5.02
C LEU A 165 4.15 20.99 -4.43
N SER A 166 3.94 20.96 -3.11
CA SER A 166 3.17 22.00 -2.43
C SER A 166 3.94 23.33 -2.48
N VAL A 167 3.23 24.46 -2.49
CA VAL A 167 3.83 25.81 -2.54
C VAL A 167 4.84 26.02 -1.39
N PHE A 168 4.64 25.38 -0.24
CA PHE A 168 5.53 25.42 0.93
C PHE A 168 6.83 24.61 0.75
N SER A 169 6.83 23.53 -0.01
CA SER A 169 8.05 22.71 -0.20
C SER A 169 9.09 23.39 -1.10
N ARG A 170 8.70 24.39 -1.89
CA ARG A 170 9.64 25.22 -2.67
C ARG A 170 10.61 26.04 -1.82
N LEU A 171 10.25 26.34 -0.57
CA LEU A 171 11.09 27.13 0.36
C LEU A 171 12.07 26.25 1.15
N PHE A 172 11.79 24.97 1.31
CA PHE A 172 12.67 24.02 1.95
C PHE A 172 13.04 22.95 0.93
N LYS A 173 14.14 23.17 0.21
CA LYS A 173 14.82 22.12 -0.57
C LYS A 173 15.26 21.02 0.39
N THR A 174 14.35 20.12 0.74
CA THR A 174 14.70 18.95 1.53
C THR A 174 15.63 18.08 0.72
N MET A 175 16.84 17.89 1.23
CA MET A 175 17.97 17.16 0.62
C MET A 175 17.71 15.62 0.54
N PHE A 176 16.48 15.16 0.74
CA PHE A 176 16.13 13.76 0.62
C PHE A 176 15.33 13.58 -0.68
N GLY A 177 15.97 12.93 -1.65
CA GLY A 177 15.35 12.65 -2.94
C GLY A 177 14.06 11.85 -2.76
N SER A 178 12.92 12.51 -3.04
CA SER A 178 11.64 11.82 -3.16
C SER A 178 11.59 11.23 -4.55
N GLN A 179 11.53 9.91 -4.67
CA GLN A 179 11.52 9.23 -5.96
C GLN A 179 10.76 7.90 -5.88
N LEU A 180 10.28 7.47 -7.03
CA LEU A 180 9.78 6.12 -7.23
C LEU A 180 10.87 5.25 -7.84
N GLU A 181 11.13 4.10 -7.24
CA GLU A 181 12.12 3.13 -7.71
C GLU A 181 11.43 1.81 -8.11
N ALA A 182 11.77 1.30 -9.31
CA ALA A 182 11.34 -0.03 -9.78
C ALA A 182 12.35 -0.63 -10.76
N GLU A 183 12.36 -1.96 -10.87
CA GLU A 183 13.12 -2.66 -11.92
C GLU A 183 12.39 -2.60 -13.26
N LEU A 184 11.07 -2.83 -13.26
CA LEU A 184 10.18 -2.78 -14.42
C LEU A 184 8.93 -1.98 -14.10
N LEU A 185 8.48 -1.15 -15.06
CA LEU A 185 7.21 -0.49 -15.06
C LEU A 185 6.55 -0.72 -16.42
N GLU A 186 5.37 -1.39 -16.42
CA GLU A 186 4.67 -1.79 -17.63
C GLU A 186 3.21 -1.37 -17.60
N GLY A 187 2.72 -0.75 -18.68
CA GLY A 187 1.34 -0.31 -18.76
C GLY A 187 0.96 0.30 -20.11
N ASP A 188 -0.34 0.44 -20.37
CA ASP A 188 -0.81 1.03 -21.62
C ASP A 188 -0.55 2.54 -21.69
N ASN A 189 -0.90 3.25 -20.62
CA ASN A 189 -0.73 4.70 -20.51
C ASN A 189 0.11 5.05 -19.28
N ILE A 190 1.31 5.53 -19.53
CA ILE A 190 2.32 5.82 -18.50
C ILE A 190 2.64 7.31 -18.49
N ASP A 191 2.53 7.94 -17.33
CA ASP A 191 2.84 9.34 -17.10
C ASP A 191 3.62 9.50 -15.79
N ILE A 192 4.94 9.72 -15.91
CA ILE A 192 5.88 9.62 -14.79
C ILE A 192 6.84 10.81 -14.72
N ASP A 193 7.17 11.24 -13.51
CA ASP A 193 8.27 12.15 -13.20
C ASP A 193 8.96 11.75 -11.88
N HIS A 194 10.18 12.20 -11.63
CA HIS A 194 10.96 11.90 -10.41
C HIS A 194 11.05 10.38 -10.13
N VAL A 195 11.43 9.60 -11.12
CA VAL A 195 11.53 8.14 -11.02
C VAL A 195 12.93 7.63 -11.36
N GLN A 196 13.29 6.49 -10.77
CA GLN A 196 14.45 5.69 -11.14
C GLN A 196 13.99 4.28 -11.50
N ILE A 197 13.98 3.95 -12.79
CA ILE A 197 13.40 2.70 -13.30
C ILE A 197 14.38 2.03 -14.26
N GLY A 198 14.51 0.71 -14.13
CA GLY A 198 15.32 -0.10 -15.03
C GLY A 198 14.75 -0.12 -16.44
N THR A 199 13.51 -0.60 -16.59
CA THR A 199 12.82 -0.69 -17.88
C THR A 199 11.41 -0.12 -17.75
N VAL A 200 11.01 0.73 -18.70
CA VAL A 200 9.64 1.22 -18.88
C VAL A 200 9.11 0.62 -20.18
N ARG A 201 7.98 -0.06 -20.10
CA ARG A 201 7.33 -0.66 -21.28
C ARG A 201 5.90 -0.18 -21.39
N GLY A 202 5.51 0.39 -22.53
CA GLY A 202 4.16 0.90 -22.68
C GLY A 202 3.73 1.24 -24.09
N ASN A 203 2.42 1.49 -24.25
CA ASN A 203 1.91 2.00 -25.52
C ASN A 203 2.11 3.52 -25.61
N ASN A 204 1.53 4.27 -24.70
CA ASN A 204 1.70 5.73 -24.63
C ASN A 204 2.53 6.09 -23.39
N VAL A 205 3.72 6.63 -23.58
CA VAL A 205 4.65 6.92 -22.51
C VAL A 205 5.01 8.39 -22.46
N THR A 206 4.73 9.04 -21.34
CA THR A 206 5.15 10.42 -21.04
C THR A 206 6.13 10.41 -19.89
N VAL A 207 7.35 10.86 -20.16
CA VAL A 207 8.43 10.95 -19.18
C VAL A 207 8.70 12.42 -18.89
N GLY A 208 8.38 12.84 -17.67
CA GLY A 208 8.62 14.18 -17.17
C GLY A 208 10.06 14.37 -16.65
N PRO A 209 10.32 15.49 -15.96
CA PRO A 209 11.66 15.83 -15.47
C PRO A 209 12.13 14.91 -14.34
N ASN A 210 13.44 14.89 -14.10
CA ASN A 210 14.10 14.16 -13.01
C ASN A 210 13.85 12.64 -13.03
N CYS A 211 13.72 12.07 -14.22
CA CYS A 211 13.64 10.63 -14.42
C CYS A 211 15.04 10.09 -14.80
N GLU A 212 15.40 8.93 -14.24
CA GLU A 212 16.56 8.14 -14.65
C GLU A 212 16.05 6.75 -15.07
N ILE A 213 16.08 6.48 -16.38
CA ILE A 213 15.50 5.26 -16.97
C ILE A 213 16.60 4.53 -17.77
N GLY A 214 16.67 3.21 -17.57
CA GLY A 214 17.57 2.36 -18.36
C GLY A 214 17.07 2.24 -19.80
N ILE A 215 15.93 1.60 -19.99
CA ILE A 215 15.35 1.32 -21.31
C ILE A 215 13.90 1.76 -21.35
N ILE A 216 13.47 2.37 -22.46
CA ILE A 216 12.07 2.60 -22.79
C ILE A 216 11.72 1.79 -24.03
N GLU A 217 10.74 0.89 -23.90
CA GLU A 217 10.11 0.14 -24.98
C GLU A 217 8.69 0.66 -25.18
N TYR A 218 8.34 1.13 -26.38
CA TYR A 218 7.00 1.69 -26.63
C TYR A 218 6.45 1.31 -28.01
N THR A 219 5.12 1.23 -28.10
CA THR A 219 4.42 0.90 -29.35
C THR A 219 3.73 2.10 -30.01
N GLY A 220 3.19 3.01 -29.22
CA GLY A 220 2.41 4.17 -29.68
C GLY A 220 3.19 5.48 -29.63
N VAL A 221 2.91 6.33 -28.67
CA VAL A 221 3.45 7.68 -28.57
C VAL A 221 4.43 7.79 -27.38
N LEU A 222 5.60 8.38 -27.65
CA LEU A 222 6.59 8.68 -26.62
C LEU A 222 6.83 10.20 -26.52
N HIS A 223 6.72 10.73 -25.30
CA HIS A 223 7.19 12.08 -24.97
C HIS A 223 8.23 12.00 -23.86
N VAL A 224 9.40 12.63 -24.06
CA VAL A 224 10.48 12.66 -23.05
C VAL A 224 10.87 14.11 -22.78
N ASP A 225 10.81 14.53 -21.50
CA ASP A 225 11.29 15.85 -21.08
C ASP A 225 12.82 15.94 -21.24
N LYS A 226 13.30 17.13 -21.61
CA LYS A 226 14.73 17.40 -21.78
C LYS A 226 15.60 17.20 -20.53
N ASN A 227 15.00 17.23 -19.35
CA ASN A 227 15.66 17.00 -18.05
C ASN A 227 15.56 15.53 -17.59
N ALA A 228 15.00 14.64 -18.39
CA ALA A 228 15.06 13.20 -18.16
C ALA A 228 16.35 12.61 -18.71
N LYS A 229 16.84 11.57 -18.05
CA LYS A 229 17.99 10.78 -18.50
C LYS A 229 17.49 9.38 -18.89
N VAL A 230 17.57 9.06 -20.16
CA VAL A 230 17.19 7.75 -20.71
C VAL A 230 18.41 7.19 -21.44
N LYS A 231 18.81 5.95 -21.14
CA LYS A 231 19.99 5.34 -21.77
C LYS A 231 19.66 4.77 -23.15
N GLU A 232 18.49 4.16 -23.29
CA GLU A 232 18.09 3.48 -24.53
C GLU A 232 16.57 3.67 -24.78
N ILE A 233 16.18 3.86 -26.04
CA ILE A 233 14.79 4.00 -26.47
C ILE A 233 14.57 3.07 -27.66
N GLN A 234 13.56 2.23 -27.57
CA GLN A 234 13.17 1.26 -28.59
C GLN A 234 11.68 1.41 -28.92
N GLN A 235 11.35 1.56 -30.20
CA GLN A 235 9.98 1.40 -30.68
C GLN A 235 9.79 -0.04 -31.15
N VAL A 236 8.84 -0.76 -30.60
CA VAL A 236 8.61 -2.20 -30.82
C VAL A 236 7.29 -2.44 -31.53
#